data_23a1bcb754db53c632619950f241d280
#
_entry.id   23a1bcb754db53c632619950f241d280
#
_cell.length_a   1.000
_cell.length_b   1.000
_cell.length_c   1.000
_cell.angle_alpha   90.00
_cell.angle_beta   90.00
_cell.angle_gamma   90.00
#
_symmetry.space_group_name_H-M   'P 1'
#
loop_
_entity.id
_entity.type
_entity.pdbx_description
1 polymer ?
#
loop_
_entity_poly.entity_id
_entity_poly.type
_entity_poly.pdbx_seq_one_letter_code
_entity_poly.pdbx_strand_id
1 'polypeptide(L)'
;DISMFINNLPNGKNTVSFDTEDASGSTSQAANVVEAMETDSSLFLIDEDTSATNFMIRDELMQRVVLRDQEPITPFIERIRELYERYGISSILVAGSCGSYFHPADHIIQMDQYIPKISLQPPKTQQKISLWFHCLRRNIQILVLTVVSMLEII
;
A
#
# COMPACT_ATOMS: atom_id res chain seq x y z
N ASP A 1 -15.17 -11.91 2.77
CA ASP A 1 -14.93 -11.30 4.10
C ASP A 1 -13.92 -10.16 3.98
N ILE A 2 -14.36 -8.92 4.18
CA ILE A 2 -13.49 -7.74 4.09
C ILE A 2 -13.15 -7.14 5.47
N SER A 3 -13.42 -7.88 6.55
CA SER A 3 -13.21 -7.39 7.93
C SER A 3 -11.74 -7.05 8.26
N MET A 4 -10.81 -7.56 7.48
CA MET A 4 -9.40 -7.19 7.56
C MET A 4 -9.17 -5.68 7.37
N PHE A 5 -9.95 -5.06 6.49
CA PHE A 5 -9.82 -3.64 6.14
C PHE A 5 -11.00 -2.79 6.58
N ILE A 6 -12.20 -3.36 6.63
CA ILE A 6 -13.43 -2.63 6.96
C ILE A 6 -14.10 -3.32 8.14
N ASN A 7 -14.12 -2.65 9.28
CA ASN A 7 -14.76 -3.12 10.52
C ASN A 7 -15.30 -1.93 11.32
N ASN A 8 -15.78 -2.16 12.53
CA ASN A 8 -16.28 -1.11 13.44
C ASN A 8 -17.32 -0.17 12.80
N LEU A 9 -18.22 -0.74 12.00
CA LEU A 9 -19.26 0.06 11.34
C LEU A 9 -20.17 0.71 12.39
N PRO A 10 -20.57 1.99 12.21
CA PRO A 10 -21.38 2.73 13.18
C PRO A 10 -22.74 2.09 13.49
N ASN A 11 -23.25 1.25 12.60
CA ASN A 11 -24.51 0.51 12.75
C ASN A 11 -24.34 -0.85 13.43
N GLY A 12 -23.14 -1.18 13.92
CA GLY A 12 -22.82 -2.45 14.57
C GLY A 12 -22.81 -3.67 13.65
N LYS A 13 -22.98 -3.51 12.33
CA LYS A 13 -22.85 -4.59 11.37
C LYS A 13 -21.40 -4.99 11.20
N ASN A 14 -21.16 -6.26 10.90
CA ASN A 14 -19.85 -6.75 10.50
C ASN A 14 -19.77 -6.90 8.97
N THR A 15 -18.55 -7.08 8.47
CA THR A 15 -18.25 -7.21 7.03
C THR A 15 -17.73 -8.59 6.66
N VAL A 16 -17.97 -9.58 7.50
CA VAL A 16 -17.60 -10.99 7.27
C VAL A 16 -18.37 -11.55 6.07
N SER A 17 -19.66 -11.21 5.95
CA SER A 17 -20.48 -11.54 4.79
C SER A 17 -20.82 -10.22 4.07
N PHE A 18 -19.79 -9.62 3.44
CA PHE A 18 -19.97 -8.36 2.75
C PHE A 18 -20.67 -8.57 1.40
N ASP A 19 -21.77 -7.86 1.23
CA ASP A 19 -22.53 -7.80 -0.01
C ASP A 19 -23.17 -6.40 -0.13
N THR A 20 -22.95 -5.73 -1.25
CA THR A 20 -23.52 -4.41 -1.52
C THR A 20 -23.47 -4.09 -3.01
N GLU A 21 -24.50 -3.40 -3.50
CA GLU A 21 -24.56 -2.87 -4.86
C GLU A 21 -23.98 -1.45 -4.94
N ASP A 22 -23.72 -0.80 -3.79
CA ASP A 22 -23.24 0.59 -3.72
C ASP A 22 -22.21 0.73 -2.60
N ALA A 23 -20.95 0.56 -2.94
CA ALA A 23 -19.82 0.72 -2.03
C ALA A 23 -19.02 1.99 -2.34
N SER A 24 -18.50 2.64 -1.29
CA SER A 24 -17.51 3.72 -1.46
C SER A 24 -16.25 3.22 -2.17
N GLY A 25 -15.47 4.11 -2.78
CA GLY A 25 -14.21 3.76 -3.43
C GLY A 25 -13.25 3.01 -2.49
N SER A 26 -13.16 3.42 -1.22
CA SER A 26 -12.33 2.75 -0.22
C SER A 26 -12.83 1.33 0.09
N THR A 27 -14.14 1.15 0.19
CA THR A 27 -14.74 -0.16 0.45
C THR A 27 -14.59 -1.08 -0.76
N SER A 28 -14.80 -0.56 -1.97
CA SER A 28 -14.61 -1.31 -3.21
C SER A 28 -13.16 -1.75 -3.38
N GLN A 29 -12.20 -0.88 -3.08
CA GLN A 29 -10.78 -1.24 -3.17
C GLN A 29 -10.39 -2.28 -2.11
N ALA A 30 -10.92 -2.19 -0.89
CA ALA A 30 -10.73 -3.20 0.14
C ALA A 30 -11.25 -4.57 -0.32
N ALA A 31 -12.46 -4.61 -0.92
CA ALA A 31 -13.03 -5.84 -1.47
C ALA A 31 -12.14 -6.44 -2.57
N ASN A 32 -11.68 -5.63 -3.52
CA ASN A 32 -10.80 -6.08 -4.61
C ASN A 32 -9.48 -6.66 -4.09
N VAL A 33 -8.89 -6.07 -3.05
CA VAL A 33 -7.66 -6.62 -2.43
C VAL A 33 -7.94 -7.99 -1.82
N VAL A 34 -9.04 -8.13 -1.09
CA VAL A 34 -9.39 -9.43 -0.48
C VAL A 34 -9.72 -10.49 -1.54
N GLU A 35 -10.45 -10.13 -2.60
CA GLU A 35 -10.72 -11.04 -3.71
C GLU A 35 -9.42 -11.50 -4.40
N ALA A 36 -8.45 -10.59 -4.57
CA ALA A 36 -7.14 -10.94 -5.09
C ALA A 36 -6.37 -11.90 -4.16
N MET A 37 -6.50 -11.73 -2.84
CA MET A 37 -5.94 -12.68 -1.86
C MET A 37 -6.59 -14.06 -1.98
N GLU A 38 -7.92 -14.12 -2.14
CA GLU A 38 -8.68 -15.37 -2.28
C GLU A 38 -8.36 -16.11 -3.60
N THR A 39 -7.83 -15.41 -4.58
CA THR A 39 -7.34 -16.00 -5.85
C THR A 39 -5.84 -16.31 -5.86
N ASP A 40 -5.22 -16.41 -4.67
CA ASP A 40 -3.80 -16.74 -4.50
C ASP A 40 -2.83 -15.75 -5.19
N SER A 41 -3.19 -14.47 -5.27
CA SER A 41 -2.28 -13.44 -5.75
C SER A 41 -1.06 -13.34 -4.84
N SER A 42 0.14 -13.36 -5.40
CA SER A 42 1.41 -13.23 -4.68
C SER A 42 2.05 -11.84 -4.76
N LEU A 43 1.48 -10.95 -5.58
CA LEU A 43 1.99 -9.62 -5.84
C LEU A 43 0.86 -8.62 -6.09
N PHE A 44 0.89 -7.49 -5.39
CA PHE A 44 0.07 -6.32 -5.69
C PHE A 44 0.88 -5.23 -6.39
N LEU A 45 0.32 -4.70 -7.47
CA LEU A 45 0.82 -3.52 -8.16
C LEU A 45 -0.18 -2.39 -7.92
N ILE A 46 0.24 -1.35 -7.21
CA ILE A 46 -0.66 -0.30 -6.75
C ILE A 46 -0.09 1.07 -7.14
N ASP A 47 -0.93 1.86 -7.80
CA ASP A 47 -0.72 3.29 -8.00
C ASP A 47 -1.44 4.02 -6.86
N GLU A 48 -0.68 4.61 -5.93
CA GLU A 48 -1.20 5.28 -4.75
C GLU A 48 -2.00 6.52 -5.13
N ASP A 49 -1.52 7.30 -6.10
CA ASP A 49 -2.15 8.57 -6.49
C ASP A 49 -3.53 8.37 -7.14
N THR A 50 -3.80 7.23 -7.74
CA THR A 50 -5.10 6.88 -8.35
C THR A 50 -5.98 6.01 -7.46
N SER A 51 -5.48 5.59 -6.33
CA SER A 51 -6.18 4.76 -5.35
C SER A 51 -7.08 5.58 -4.42
N ALA A 52 -7.99 4.91 -3.73
CA ALA A 52 -8.85 5.55 -2.72
C ALA A 52 -8.01 6.00 -1.51
N THR A 53 -7.82 7.30 -1.34
CA THR A 53 -6.92 7.87 -0.32
C THR A 53 -7.17 7.31 1.08
N ASN A 54 -8.43 7.26 1.52
CA ASN A 54 -8.77 6.76 2.86
C ASN A 54 -8.48 5.26 3.05
N PHE A 55 -8.46 4.49 1.95
CA PHE A 55 -8.04 3.10 1.99
C PHE A 55 -6.52 2.97 2.04
N MET A 56 -5.82 3.81 1.30
CA MET A 56 -4.36 3.72 1.20
C MET A 56 -3.67 4.18 2.48
N ILE A 57 -4.08 5.33 3.03
CA ILE A 57 -3.42 5.97 4.17
C ILE A 57 -4.39 6.80 4.99
N ARG A 58 -4.09 6.95 6.27
CA ARG A 58 -4.69 7.96 7.16
C ARG A 58 -3.62 8.95 7.59
N ASP A 59 -3.87 10.21 7.34
CA ASP A 59 -3.08 11.34 7.83
C ASP A 59 -3.08 11.38 9.37
N GLU A 60 -1.92 11.67 9.98
CA GLU A 60 -1.77 11.78 11.43
C GLU A 60 -2.71 12.82 12.06
N LEU A 61 -3.03 13.92 11.34
CA LEU A 61 -3.96 14.93 11.82
C LEU A 61 -5.39 14.37 11.85
N MET A 62 -5.78 13.63 10.83
CA MET A 62 -7.08 12.96 10.80
C MET A 62 -7.21 11.92 11.91
N GLN A 63 -6.14 11.17 12.22
CA GLN A 63 -6.12 10.20 13.32
C GLN A 63 -6.30 10.86 14.70
N ARG A 64 -5.94 12.14 14.86
CA ARG A 64 -6.16 12.89 16.09
C ARG A 64 -7.58 13.41 16.25
N VAL A 65 -8.30 13.59 15.14
CA VAL A 65 -9.68 14.10 15.12
C VAL A 65 -10.69 12.98 15.21
N VAL A 66 -10.44 11.86 14.50
CA VAL A 66 -11.30 10.68 14.50
C VAL A 66 -10.58 9.59 15.31
N LEU A 67 -11.20 9.19 16.42
CA LEU A 67 -10.66 8.12 17.26
C LEU A 67 -10.60 6.82 16.48
N ARG A 68 -9.53 6.04 16.65
CA ARG A 68 -9.28 4.81 15.89
C ARG A 68 -10.37 3.75 16.06
N ASP A 69 -10.98 3.68 17.21
CA ASP A 69 -12.11 2.79 17.52
C ASP A 69 -13.41 3.18 16.84
N GLN A 70 -13.50 4.40 16.31
CA GLN A 70 -14.63 4.91 15.53
C GLN A 70 -14.36 4.88 14.01
N GLU A 71 -13.13 4.55 13.61
CA GLU A 71 -12.74 4.49 12.21
C GLU A 71 -13.05 3.11 11.62
N PRO A 72 -13.96 3.02 10.64
CA PRO A 72 -14.31 1.74 10.05
C PRO A 72 -13.24 1.19 9.10
N ILE A 73 -12.31 2.03 8.61
CA ILE A 73 -11.31 1.64 7.65
C ILE A 73 -9.96 1.45 8.34
N THR A 74 -9.37 0.25 8.18
CA THR A 74 -7.97 0.01 8.45
C THR A 74 -7.18 0.25 7.17
N PRO A 75 -6.30 1.27 7.11
CA PRO A 75 -5.59 1.60 5.88
C PRO A 75 -4.65 0.48 5.40
N PHE A 76 -4.45 0.40 4.09
CA PHE A 76 -3.55 -0.57 3.46
C PHE A 76 -2.13 -0.51 4.01
N ILE A 77 -1.62 0.71 4.29
CA ILE A 77 -0.28 0.89 4.86
C ILE A 77 -0.07 0.16 6.20
N GLU A 78 -1.12 -0.02 6.99
CA GLU A 78 -1.05 -0.72 8.26
C GLU A 78 -1.07 -2.25 8.10
N ARG A 79 -1.57 -2.74 6.97
CA ARG A 79 -1.69 -4.16 6.65
C ARG A 79 -0.60 -4.68 5.73
N ILE A 80 0.14 -3.81 5.06
CA ILE A 80 1.10 -4.19 4.03
C ILE A 80 2.17 -5.18 4.54
N ARG A 81 2.62 -5.03 5.78
CA ARG A 81 3.55 -5.98 6.40
C ARG A 81 2.88 -7.31 6.72
N GLU A 82 1.68 -7.30 7.24
CA GLU A 82 0.91 -8.51 7.52
C GLU A 82 0.61 -9.29 6.24
N LEU A 83 0.29 -8.59 5.13
CA LEU A 83 0.09 -9.20 3.82
C LEU A 83 1.32 -9.98 3.38
N TYR A 84 2.50 -9.43 3.58
CA TYR A 84 3.73 -10.12 3.25
C TYR A 84 4.04 -11.28 4.24
N GLU A 85 4.03 -11.01 5.55
CA GLU A 85 4.49 -11.96 6.56
C GLU A 85 3.54 -13.15 6.76
N ARG A 86 2.23 -12.92 6.66
CA ARG A 86 1.22 -13.97 6.87
C ARG A 86 0.73 -14.62 5.59
N TYR A 87 0.61 -13.85 4.53
CA TYR A 87 -0.01 -14.30 3.28
C TYR A 87 1.00 -14.43 2.13
N GLY A 88 2.26 -14.03 2.33
CA GLY A 88 3.30 -14.13 1.31
C GLY A 88 3.11 -13.17 0.13
N ILE A 89 2.30 -12.11 0.30
CA ILE A 89 1.96 -11.19 -0.77
C ILE A 89 2.91 -10.01 -0.76
N SER A 90 3.69 -9.87 -1.81
CA SER A 90 4.55 -8.70 -2.04
C SER A 90 3.74 -7.52 -2.57
N SER A 91 4.27 -6.31 -2.40
CA SER A 91 3.62 -5.10 -2.92
C SER A 91 4.63 -4.19 -3.62
N ILE A 92 4.26 -3.69 -4.79
CA ILE A 92 4.95 -2.62 -5.50
C ILE A 92 4.00 -1.43 -5.57
N LEU A 93 4.40 -0.33 -4.95
CA LEU A 93 3.63 0.90 -4.94
C LEU A 93 4.31 1.98 -5.76
N VAL A 94 3.55 2.68 -6.57
CA VAL A 94 3.96 3.94 -7.19
C VAL A 94 3.34 5.05 -6.36
N ALA A 95 4.17 5.94 -5.80
CA ALA A 95 3.72 7.04 -4.95
C ALA A 95 4.41 8.34 -5.37
N GLY A 96 3.62 9.31 -5.77
CA GLY A 96 4.12 10.63 -6.21
C GLY A 96 4.23 11.63 -5.07
N SER A 97 3.33 11.59 -4.11
CA SER A 97 3.22 12.62 -3.08
C SER A 97 3.27 12.11 -1.63
N CYS A 98 3.11 10.81 -1.40
CA CYS A 98 3.01 10.24 -0.06
C CYS A 98 4.30 9.56 0.39
N GLY A 99 5.05 10.20 1.29
CA GLY A 99 6.28 9.64 1.88
C GLY A 99 6.05 8.62 3.01
N SER A 100 4.83 8.42 3.48
CA SER A 100 4.56 7.53 4.61
C SER A 100 4.87 6.06 4.29
N TYR A 101 4.76 5.67 3.03
CA TYR A 101 5.10 4.33 2.57
C TYR A 101 6.60 4.01 2.64
N PHE A 102 7.47 5.00 2.84
CA PHE A 102 8.90 4.77 3.01
C PHE A 102 9.20 4.01 4.32
N HIS A 103 8.35 4.14 5.34
CA HIS A 103 8.54 3.43 6.61
C HIS A 103 8.40 1.91 6.50
N PRO A 104 7.35 1.36 5.87
CA PRO A 104 7.22 -0.08 5.70
C PRO A 104 8.02 -0.64 4.51
N ALA A 105 8.60 0.21 3.65
CA ALA A 105 9.29 -0.22 2.45
C ALA A 105 10.63 -0.91 2.75
N ASP A 106 10.90 -2.03 2.06
CA ASP A 106 12.21 -2.68 2.06
C ASP A 106 13.14 -2.07 1.01
N HIS A 107 12.57 -1.57 -0.07
CA HIS A 107 13.30 -0.93 -1.17
C HIS A 107 12.57 0.32 -1.64
N ILE A 108 13.33 1.39 -1.87
CA ILE A 108 12.80 2.64 -2.41
C ILE A 108 13.59 2.99 -3.67
N ILE A 109 12.88 3.14 -4.78
CA ILE A 109 13.42 3.57 -6.06
C ILE A 109 12.83 4.93 -6.38
N GLN A 110 13.70 5.90 -6.54
CA GLN A 110 13.34 7.22 -7.03
C GLN A 110 13.44 7.26 -8.55
N MET A 111 12.40 7.74 -9.22
CA MET A 111 12.44 8.06 -10.64
C MET A 111 12.83 9.52 -10.80
N ASP A 112 14.01 9.79 -11.35
CA ASP A 112 14.51 11.14 -11.63
C ASP A 112 14.70 11.30 -13.14
N GLN A 113 13.90 12.14 -13.77
CA GLN A 113 13.90 12.33 -15.24
C GLN A 113 13.84 10.99 -16.00
N TYR A 114 12.93 10.11 -15.60
CA TYR A 114 12.74 8.75 -16.13
C TYR A 114 13.92 7.78 -15.89
N ILE A 115 14.93 8.17 -15.10
CA ILE A 115 16.06 7.32 -14.74
C ILE A 115 15.84 6.80 -13.31
N PRO A 116 15.81 5.48 -13.10
CA PRO A 116 15.67 4.92 -11.77
C PRO A 116 16.96 5.10 -10.95
N LYS A 117 16.82 5.63 -9.74
CA LYS A 117 17.89 5.78 -8.75
C LYS A 117 17.46 5.07 -7.47
N ILE A 118 18.34 4.27 -6.88
CA ILE A 118 18.07 3.73 -5.53
C ILE A 118 18.28 4.87 -4.55
N SER A 119 17.20 5.36 -3.95
CA SER A 119 17.22 6.57 -3.13
C SER A 119 17.50 6.29 -1.65
N LEU A 120 17.03 5.19 -1.10
CA LEU A 120 17.23 4.82 0.29
C LEU A 120 17.31 3.31 0.43
N GLN A 121 18.35 2.86 1.13
CA GLN A 121 18.31 1.55 1.79
C GLN A 121 17.97 1.80 3.26
N PRO A 122 17.14 0.99 3.89
CA PRO A 122 17.09 0.98 5.35
C PRO A 122 18.51 0.79 5.88
N PRO A 123 18.89 1.31 7.05
CA PRO A 123 20.27 1.56 7.49
C PRO A 123 21.18 0.34 7.63
N LYS A 124 20.89 -0.77 6.99
CA LYS A 124 21.69 -2.01 7.05
C LYS A 124 22.00 -2.61 5.69
N THR A 125 22.65 -1.94 4.82
CA THR A 125 23.57 -2.55 3.81
C THR A 125 23.72 -1.66 2.58
N GLN A 126 24.90 -1.11 2.41
CA GLN A 126 25.36 -0.56 1.13
C GLN A 126 25.62 -1.74 0.18
N GLN A 127 24.75 -2.02 -0.75
CA GLN A 127 25.03 -2.91 -1.87
C GLN A 127 24.57 -2.33 -3.21
N LYS A 128 25.46 -2.47 -4.20
CA LYS A 128 25.43 -1.85 -5.52
C LYS A 128 24.25 -2.26 -6.42
N ILE A 129 23.91 -1.40 -7.34
CA ILE A 129 22.88 -1.47 -8.41
C ILE A 129 22.81 -2.82 -9.18
N SER A 130 23.85 -3.65 -9.17
CA SER A 130 23.84 -4.99 -9.79
C SER A 130 22.86 -5.97 -9.14
N LEU A 131 22.35 -5.67 -7.96
CA LEU A 131 21.32 -6.44 -7.25
C LEU A 131 19.93 -6.27 -7.83
N TRP A 132 19.68 -5.29 -8.69
CA TRP A 132 18.37 -4.99 -9.27
C TRP A 132 17.77 -6.19 -10.00
N PHE A 133 18.55 -6.85 -10.85
CA PHE A 133 18.13 -8.07 -11.54
C PHE A 133 18.08 -9.30 -10.63
N HIS A 134 18.74 -9.26 -9.48
CA HIS A 134 18.73 -10.35 -8.52
C HIS A 134 17.52 -10.30 -7.58
N CYS A 135 17.05 -9.09 -7.22
CA CYS A 135 15.83 -8.90 -6.43
C CYS A 135 14.57 -9.36 -7.17
N LEU A 136 14.51 -9.20 -8.49
CA LEU A 136 13.41 -9.71 -9.31
C LEU A 136 13.31 -11.26 -9.29
N ARG A 137 14.35 -11.95 -8.86
CA ARG A 137 14.36 -13.42 -8.77
C ARG A 137 14.20 -13.98 -7.36
N ARG A 138 14.30 -13.14 -6.30
CA ARG A 138 14.20 -13.57 -4.91
C ARG A 138 13.50 -12.52 -4.06
N ASN A 139 12.23 -12.78 -3.74
CA ASN A 139 11.46 -12.11 -2.68
C ASN A 139 11.45 -10.57 -2.74
N ILE A 140 10.77 -10.00 -3.72
CA ILE A 140 10.30 -8.61 -3.62
C ILE A 140 9.37 -8.58 -2.43
N GLN A 141 9.71 -7.83 -1.39
CA GLN A 141 8.88 -7.72 -0.19
C GLN A 141 7.93 -6.53 -0.31
N ILE A 142 8.45 -5.33 -0.19
CA ILE A 142 7.71 -4.10 -0.41
C ILE A 142 8.63 -3.15 -1.15
N LEU A 143 8.22 -2.75 -2.34
CA LEU A 143 8.93 -1.81 -3.18
C LEU A 143 8.10 -0.55 -3.34
N VAL A 144 8.66 0.60 -3.01
CA VAL A 144 8.06 1.90 -3.29
C VAL A 144 8.81 2.57 -4.41
N LEU A 145 8.11 2.82 -5.51
CA LEU A 145 8.59 3.65 -6.61
C LEU A 145 8.11 5.08 -6.38
N THR A 146 9.01 5.99 -6.10
CA THR A 146 8.68 7.41 -5.96
C THR A 146 9.01 8.15 -7.25
N VAL A 147 8.01 8.79 -7.83
CA VAL A 147 8.20 9.68 -8.98
C VAL A 147 8.52 11.07 -8.45
N VAL A 148 9.79 11.47 -8.49
CA VAL A 148 10.20 12.84 -8.17
C VAL A 148 10.36 13.61 -9.47
N SER A 149 9.59 14.70 -9.60
CA SER A 149 9.50 15.64 -10.74
C SER A 149 8.95 15.12 -12.06
N MET A 150 7.62 15.19 -12.18
CA MET A 150 6.96 15.45 -13.46
C MET A 150 6.65 16.95 -13.69
N LEU A 151 7.28 17.86 -12.96
CA LEU A 151 6.93 19.29 -12.98
C LEU A 151 7.84 20.14 -13.82
N GLU A 152 8.32 19.66 -14.96
CA GLU A 152 8.91 20.53 -15.99
C GLU A 152 8.61 19.99 -17.39
N ILE A 153 7.33 19.89 -17.75
CA ILE A 153 6.91 19.88 -19.15
C ILE A 153 5.63 20.71 -19.24
N ILE A 154 5.76 22.02 -19.30
CA ILE A 154 4.90 22.95 -20.05
C ILE A 154 5.81 24.05 -20.61
#